data_622853cda5451d76ddbcb45f1f820e6c
#
_entry.id   622853cda5451d76ddbcb45f1f820e6c
#
_cell.length_a   1.000
_cell.length_b   1.000
_cell.length_c   1.000
_cell.angle_alpha   90.00
_cell.angle_beta   90.00
_cell.angle_gamma   90.00
#
_symmetry.space_group_name_H-M   'P 1'
#
loop_
_entity.id
_entity.type
_entity.pdbx_description
1 polymer ?
#
loop_
_entity_poly.entity_id
_entity_poly.type
_entity_poly.pdbx_seq_one_letter_code
_entity_poly.pdbx_strand_id
1 'polypeptide(L)'
;MAIGSIYEKPSTRTRVSFEVGITKLGGQPLTLSKNDIQLGSSESVSDTAAVLSRYLDCITYRCFGHDTVTELAEHATVPVINALSDLHHPCQAAADLMTIIGRRKPSQGHIAWVGDGNNVLHDLMLAAAMTGYDLVYATPDDMGPDPSVLQRALSLSRNNGSSITGTSDPKNAVKDAGVIYTDVFISMGEEHIEGKSKLFDGFQVNDELAALARPDYIFMHCLPAHRGDEVTDSVIDSETVSYTHLTLPTRIFV
;
A
#
# COMPACT_ATOMS: atom_id res chain seq x y z
N MET A 1 6.61 25.22 6.59
CA MET A 1 7.06 24.17 5.65
C MET A 1 6.14 24.15 4.44
N ALA A 2 6.68 24.24 3.23
CA ALA A 2 5.97 24.09 1.98
C ALA A 2 6.24 22.69 1.41
N ILE A 3 5.20 21.90 1.17
CA ILE A 3 5.32 20.51 0.67
C ILE A 3 4.62 20.42 -0.67
N GLY A 4 5.38 20.07 -1.72
CA GLY A 4 4.85 19.83 -3.05
C GLY A 4 4.44 18.39 -3.24
N SER A 5 3.21 18.17 -3.65
CA SER A 5 2.67 16.83 -3.94
C SER A 5 2.40 16.69 -5.43
N ILE A 6 3.17 15.87 -6.10
CA ILE A 6 3.08 15.61 -7.55
C ILE A 6 2.23 14.37 -7.78
N TYR A 7 1.25 14.45 -8.69
CA TYR A 7 0.36 13.35 -9.03
C TYR A 7 0.31 13.09 -10.54
N GLU A 8 0.82 11.95 -10.98
CA GLU A 8 0.62 11.43 -12.35
C GLU A 8 -0.65 10.59 -12.47
N LYS A 9 -0.99 9.85 -11.40
CA LYS A 9 -2.21 9.02 -11.33
C LYS A 9 -3.29 9.72 -10.51
N PRO A 10 -4.57 9.63 -10.91
CA PRO A 10 -5.68 10.10 -10.09
C PRO A 10 -5.61 9.51 -8.67
N SER A 11 -5.91 10.31 -7.68
CA SER A 11 -5.95 9.87 -6.29
C SER A 11 -6.81 10.78 -5.44
N THR A 12 -7.88 10.24 -4.88
CA THR A 12 -8.73 10.97 -3.92
C THR A 12 -8.12 10.90 -2.52
N ARG A 13 -7.89 9.68 -2.03
CA ARG A 13 -7.44 9.44 -0.64
C ARG A 13 -6.05 10.00 -0.36
N THR A 14 -5.07 9.66 -1.19
CA THR A 14 -3.69 10.16 -1.02
C THR A 14 -3.64 11.68 -1.08
N ARG A 15 -4.33 12.29 -2.07
CA ARG A 15 -4.36 13.74 -2.22
C ARG A 15 -4.96 14.42 -0.99
N VAL A 16 -6.17 14.04 -0.61
CA VAL A 16 -6.87 14.65 0.53
C VAL A 16 -6.11 14.45 1.82
N SER A 17 -5.52 13.25 2.05
CA SER A 17 -4.78 12.98 3.28
C SER A 17 -3.51 13.83 3.39
N PHE A 18 -2.73 13.98 2.32
CA PHE A 18 -1.56 14.86 2.33
C PHE A 18 -1.96 16.33 2.49
N GLU A 19 -2.92 16.85 1.71
CA GLU A 19 -3.36 18.25 1.81
C GLU A 19 -3.86 18.59 3.22
N VAL A 20 -4.75 17.76 3.78
CA VAL A 20 -5.30 17.97 5.12
C VAL A 20 -4.25 17.75 6.20
N GLY A 21 -3.43 16.70 6.08
CA GLY A 21 -2.39 16.39 7.06
C GLY A 21 -1.34 17.49 7.16
N ILE A 22 -0.82 17.98 6.03
CA ILE A 22 0.15 19.07 5.96
C ILE A 22 -0.44 20.34 6.58
N THR A 23 -1.68 20.68 6.21
CA THR A 23 -2.36 21.87 6.75
C THR A 23 -2.56 21.78 8.26
N LYS A 24 -3.00 20.62 8.77
CA LYS A 24 -3.19 20.41 10.22
C LYS A 24 -1.89 20.47 11.02
N LEU A 25 -0.77 20.12 10.39
CA LEU A 25 0.57 20.23 10.98
C LEU A 25 1.18 21.64 10.84
N GLY A 26 0.43 22.62 10.30
CA GLY A 26 0.89 24.00 10.12
C GLY A 26 1.77 24.21 8.89
N GLY A 27 1.80 23.25 7.97
CA GLY A 27 2.47 23.38 6.67
C GLY A 27 1.55 23.93 5.58
N GLN A 28 2.13 24.21 4.43
CA GLN A 28 1.44 24.65 3.22
C GLN A 28 1.52 23.54 2.17
N PRO A 29 0.42 22.88 1.81
CA PRO A 29 0.40 21.92 0.72
C PRO A 29 0.32 22.65 -0.62
N LEU A 30 1.10 22.14 -1.60
CA LEU A 30 1.02 22.54 -3.01
C LEU A 30 0.75 21.27 -3.83
N THR A 31 -0.41 21.21 -4.45
CA THR A 31 -0.74 20.08 -5.33
C THR A 31 -0.39 20.40 -6.76
N LEU A 32 0.41 19.52 -7.37
CA LEU A 32 0.89 19.62 -8.74
C LEU A 32 0.38 18.41 -9.53
N SER A 33 -0.54 18.63 -10.46
CA SER A 33 -0.98 17.60 -11.39
C SER A 33 0.01 17.46 -12.54
N LYS A 34 0.19 16.27 -13.09
CA LYS A 34 0.99 16.04 -14.29
C LYS A 34 0.62 16.99 -15.44
N ASN A 35 -0.65 17.36 -15.55
CA ASN A 35 -1.13 18.26 -16.59
C ASN A 35 -0.77 19.74 -16.34
N ASP A 36 -0.35 20.08 -15.13
CA ASP A 36 -0.02 21.46 -14.74
C ASP A 36 1.49 21.73 -14.77
N ILE A 37 2.31 20.67 -14.91
CA ILE A 37 3.77 20.72 -14.89
C ILE A 37 4.38 20.05 -16.14
N GLN A 38 5.62 20.36 -16.43
CA GLN A 38 6.33 19.85 -17.61
C GLN A 38 7.13 18.58 -17.35
N LEU A 39 7.03 18.00 -16.15
CA LEU A 39 7.80 16.83 -15.70
C LEU A 39 7.73 15.67 -16.70
N GLY A 40 8.90 15.24 -17.18
CA GLY A 40 9.04 14.12 -18.11
C GLY A 40 8.48 14.36 -19.52
N SER A 41 8.11 15.61 -19.86
CA SER A 41 7.65 15.99 -21.20
C SER A 41 8.60 16.97 -21.87
N SER A 42 8.58 18.25 -21.51
CA SER A 42 9.48 19.28 -22.01
C SER A 42 10.57 19.66 -20.99
N GLU A 43 10.49 19.17 -19.77
CA GLU A 43 11.48 19.35 -18.72
C GLU A 43 11.94 18.00 -18.19
N SER A 44 13.25 17.85 -17.94
CA SER A 44 13.81 16.63 -17.36
C SER A 44 13.40 16.45 -15.90
N VAL A 45 13.41 15.21 -15.43
CA VAL A 45 13.13 14.90 -14.00
C VAL A 45 14.16 15.60 -13.11
N SER A 46 15.44 15.61 -13.54
CA SER A 46 16.53 16.25 -12.82
C SER A 46 16.37 17.76 -12.68
N ASP A 47 15.95 18.45 -13.77
CA ASP A 47 15.74 19.90 -13.74
C ASP A 47 14.53 20.24 -12.86
N THR A 48 13.43 19.50 -12.99
CA THR A 48 12.26 19.66 -12.12
C THR A 48 12.63 19.47 -10.65
N ALA A 49 13.41 18.45 -10.32
CA ALA A 49 13.88 18.19 -8.95
C ALA A 49 14.71 19.36 -8.39
N ALA A 50 15.67 19.84 -9.19
CA ALA A 50 16.54 20.97 -8.81
C ALA A 50 15.76 22.27 -8.59
N VAL A 51 14.79 22.57 -9.48
CA VAL A 51 13.97 23.77 -9.38
C VAL A 51 13.01 23.69 -8.18
N LEU A 52 12.27 22.60 -8.03
CA LEU A 52 11.32 22.44 -6.93
C LEU A 52 12.00 22.45 -5.57
N SER A 53 13.21 21.93 -5.48
CA SER A 53 14.00 21.95 -4.22
C SER A 53 14.35 23.36 -3.73
N ARG A 54 14.22 24.40 -4.56
CA ARG A 54 14.46 25.79 -4.18
C ARG A 54 13.24 26.47 -3.57
N TYR A 55 12.06 25.88 -3.75
CA TYR A 55 10.78 26.42 -3.27
C TYR A 55 10.15 25.60 -2.17
N LEU A 56 10.46 24.29 -2.13
CA LEU A 56 9.80 23.31 -1.28
C LEU A 56 10.75 22.81 -0.19
N ASP A 57 10.20 22.43 0.94
CA ASP A 57 10.91 21.76 2.03
C ASP A 57 10.86 20.23 1.91
N CYS A 58 9.91 19.69 1.12
CA CYS A 58 9.74 18.27 0.84
C CYS A 58 8.89 18.09 -0.42
N ILE A 59 9.11 17.00 -1.13
CA ILE A 59 8.33 16.58 -2.29
C ILE A 59 7.69 15.24 -2.00
N THR A 60 6.38 15.08 -2.27
CA THR A 60 5.74 13.77 -2.35
C THR A 60 5.39 13.47 -3.79
N TYR A 61 5.63 12.25 -4.26
CA TYR A 61 5.42 11.92 -5.65
C TYR A 61 4.64 10.61 -5.81
N ARG A 62 3.49 10.69 -6.49
CA ARG A 62 2.70 9.54 -6.92
C ARG A 62 2.85 9.41 -8.42
N CYS A 63 3.64 8.42 -8.86
CA CYS A 63 4.06 8.22 -10.25
C CYS A 63 3.56 6.90 -10.84
N PHE A 64 3.81 6.70 -12.14
CA PHE A 64 3.65 5.39 -12.77
C PHE A 64 4.89 4.54 -12.51
N GLY A 65 6.05 4.92 -13.00
CA GLY A 65 7.29 4.16 -12.88
C GLY A 65 8.07 4.46 -11.62
N HIS A 66 8.59 3.42 -10.96
CA HIS A 66 9.42 3.59 -9.76
C HIS A 66 10.75 4.30 -10.06
N ASP A 67 11.30 4.10 -11.24
CA ASP A 67 12.54 4.75 -11.67
C ASP A 67 12.42 6.28 -11.66
N THR A 68 11.24 6.82 -12.01
CA THR A 68 11.03 8.26 -12.04
C THR A 68 11.09 8.91 -10.65
N VAL A 69 10.50 8.25 -9.62
CA VAL A 69 10.60 8.78 -8.25
C VAL A 69 12.01 8.62 -7.69
N THR A 70 12.72 7.58 -8.10
CA THR A 70 14.12 7.36 -7.74
C THR A 70 15.01 8.46 -8.34
N GLU A 71 14.88 8.73 -9.65
CA GLU A 71 15.60 9.80 -10.33
C GLU A 71 15.30 11.18 -9.70
N LEU A 72 14.03 11.46 -9.39
CA LEU A 72 13.64 12.68 -8.70
C LEU A 72 14.35 12.81 -7.34
N ALA A 73 14.43 11.72 -6.58
CA ALA A 73 15.07 11.70 -5.27
C ALA A 73 16.59 11.87 -5.35
N GLU A 74 17.24 11.34 -6.38
CA GLU A 74 18.69 11.49 -6.61
C GLU A 74 19.09 12.93 -6.91
N HIS A 75 18.22 13.71 -7.58
CA HIS A 75 18.51 15.08 -8.00
C HIS A 75 17.91 16.16 -7.08
N ALA A 76 16.97 15.80 -6.22
CA ALA A 76 16.41 16.72 -5.23
C ALA A 76 17.38 16.99 -4.09
N THR A 77 17.39 18.23 -3.58
CA THR A 77 18.15 18.60 -2.36
C THR A 77 17.27 18.60 -1.11
N VAL A 78 15.99 18.29 -1.26
CA VAL A 78 14.99 18.13 -0.19
C VAL A 78 14.50 16.69 -0.15
N PRO A 79 13.94 16.20 0.96
CA PRO A 79 13.37 14.86 1.03
C PRO A 79 12.31 14.61 -0.04
N VAL A 80 12.36 13.42 -0.66
CA VAL A 80 11.34 12.93 -1.59
C VAL A 80 10.66 11.71 -0.97
N ILE A 81 9.34 11.75 -0.89
CA ILE A 81 8.49 10.68 -0.36
C ILE A 81 7.77 10.01 -1.53
N ASN A 82 7.99 8.70 -1.71
CA ASN A 82 7.18 7.91 -2.62
C ASN A 82 5.75 7.79 -2.08
N ALA A 83 4.81 8.50 -2.68
CA ALA A 83 3.39 8.43 -2.33
C ALA A 83 2.66 7.24 -2.99
N LEU A 84 3.21 6.70 -4.07
CA LEU A 84 2.93 5.44 -4.75
C LEU A 84 3.73 5.40 -6.05
N SER A 85 4.29 4.24 -6.37
CA SER A 85 4.78 3.86 -7.69
C SER A 85 4.18 2.50 -8.10
N ASP A 86 4.53 2.00 -9.29
CA ASP A 86 4.16 0.64 -9.71
C ASP A 86 4.75 -0.44 -8.79
N LEU A 87 5.97 -0.24 -8.29
CA LEU A 87 6.68 -1.22 -7.45
C LEU A 87 6.37 -1.08 -5.95
N HIS A 88 6.10 0.13 -5.45
CA HIS A 88 6.01 0.43 -4.02
C HIS A 88 4.85 1.36 -3.63
N HIS A 89 4.27 1.14 -2.43
CA HIS A 89 3.27 2.02 -1.80
C HIS A 89 3.57 2.22 -0.29
N PRO A 90 4.72 2.81 0.07
CA PRO A 90 5.20 2.84 1.46
C PRO A 90 4.29 3.62 2.41
N CYS A 91 3.63 4.66 1.93
CA CYS A 91 2.69 5.43 2.76
C CYS A 91 1.47 4.61 3.17
N GLN A 92 0.98 3.70 2.29
CA GLN A 92 -0.10 2.78 2.62
C GLN A 92 0.36 1.78 3.67
N ALA A 93 1.50 1.12 3.46
CA ALA A 93 2.05 0.16 4.41
C ALA A 93 2.30 0.78 5.80
N ALA A 94 2.75 2.03 5.88
CA ALA A 94 2.91 2.74 7.13
C ALA A 94 1.57 2.95 7.86
N ALA A 95 0.50 3.32 7.14
CA ALA A 95 -0.85 3.48 7.69
C ALA A 95 -1.44 2.13 8.13
N ASP A 96 -1.24 1.08 7.34
CA ASP A 96 -1.67 -0.28 7.65
C ASP A 96 -1.00 -0.78 8.92
N LEU A 97 0.31 -0.62 9.00
CA LEU A 97 1.09 -1.04 10.16
C LEU A 97 0.69 -0.30 11.43
N MET A 98 0.43 1.01 11.36
CA MET A 98 -0.09 1.78 12.50
C MET A 98 -1.43 1.21 12.98
N THR A 99 -2.31 0.80 12.07
CA THR A 99 -3.60 0.19 12.40
C THR A 99 -3.42 -1.19 13.02
N ILE A 100 -2.55 -2.02 12.43
CA ILE A 100 -2.24 -3.36 12.93
C ILE A 100 -1.65 -3.28 14.34
N ILE A 101 -0.62 -2.48 14.56
CA ILE A 101 0.02 -2.31 15.87
C ILE A 101 -0.96 -1.81 16.93
N GLY A 102 -1.87 -0.91 16.55
CA GLY A 102 -2.89 -0.37 17.45
C GLY A 102 -3.96 -1.39 17.86
N ARG A 103 -4.11 -2.49 17.13
CA ARG A 103 -5.17 -3.48 17.34
C ARG A 103 -4.67 -4.91 17.60
N ARG A 104 -3.46 -5.25 17.17
CA ARG A 104 -2.91 -6.60 17.17
C ARG A 104 -1.45 -6.61 17.61
N LYS A 105 -1.09 -7.61 18.41
CA LYS A 105 0.33 -7.93 18.68
C LYS A 105 0.78 -9.04 17.72
N PRO A 106 2.07 -9.16 17.41
CA PRO A 106 2.59 -10.23 16.54
C PRO A 106 2.16 -11.64 16.99
N SER A 107 2.02 -11.86 18.30
CA SER A 107 1.56 -13.14 18.87
C SER A 107 0.06 -13.43 18.71
N GLN A 108 -0.71 -12.51 18.13
CA GLN A 108 -2.17 -12.65 17.99
C GLN A 108 -2.60 -13.07 16.56
N GLY A 109 -1.79 -13.85 15.90
CA GLY A 109 -2.01 -14.34 14.55
C GLY A 109 -1.20 -13.54 13.53
N HIS A 110 -0.94 -14.17 12.40
CA HIS A 110 -0.21 -13.57 11.28
C HIS A 110 -1.09 -12.64 10.44
N ILE A 111 -0.46 -11.91 9.54
CA ILE A 111 -1.13 -11.14 8.49
C ILE A 111 -1.32 -12.07 7.29
N ALA A 112 -2.56 -12.29 6.88
CA ALA A 112 -2.90 -13.00 5.65
C ALA A 112 -3.16 -11.99 4.53
N TRP A 113 -2.42 -12.10 3.44
CA TRP A 113 -2.72 -11.41 2.19
C TRP A 113 -3.41 -12.37 1.21
N VAL A 114 -4.45 -11.91 0.53
CA VAL A 114 -5.16 -12.69 -0.49
C VAL A 114 -5.36 -11.81 -1.72
N GLY A 115 -4.74 -12.14 -2.85
CA GLY A 115 -4.90 -11.37 -4.08
C GLY A 115 -3.63 -11.28 -4.93
N ASP A 116 -3.47 -10.17 -5.64
CA ASP A 116 -2.35 -9.92 -6.54
C ASP A 116 -1.04 -9.61 -5.79
N GLY A 117 0.09 -10.02 -6.36
CA GLY A 117 1.42 -9.72 -5.85
C GLY A 117 1.87 -8.30 -6.17
N ASN A 118 1.05 -7.32 -5.87
CA ASN A 118 1.22 -5.93 -6.27
C ASN A 118 2.08 -5.09 -5.29
N ASN A 119 2.20 -3.80 -5.58
CA ASN A 119 2.97 -2.84 -4.80
C ASN A 119 2.49 -2.68 -3.34
N VAL A 120 1.21 -2.95 -3.04
CA VAL A 120 0.69 -2.92 -1.67
C VAL A 120 1.21 -4.11 -0.87
N LEU A 121 1.16 -5.33 -1.47
CA LEU A 121 1.77 -6.53 -0.86
C LEU A 121 3.27 -6.33 -0.65
N HIS A 122 3.98 -5.74 -1.62
CA HIS A 122 5.42 -5.50 -1.52
C HIS A 122 5.79 -4.76 -0.23
N ASP A 123 5.17 -3.63 0.02
CA ASP A 123 5.51 -2.83 1.18
C ASP A 123 4.89 -3.36 2.48
N LEU A 124 3.76 -4.06 2.42
CA LEU A 124 3.20 -4.76 3.57
C LEU A 124 4.14 -5.87 4.05
N MET A 125 4.75 -6.65 3.12
CA MET A 125 5.76 -7.67 3.47
C MET A 125 6.99 -7.04 4.12
N LEU A 126 7.51 -5.95 3.56
CA LEU A 126 8.66 -5.23 4.12
C LEU A 126 8.34 -4.70 5.51
N ALA A 127 7.18 -4.07 5.69
CA ALA A 127 6.73 -3.51 6.96
C ALA A 127 6.52 -4.60 8.03
N ALA A 128 5.88 -5.72 7.67
CA ALA A 128 5.71 -6.88 8.54
C ALA A 128 7.07 -7.46 8.97
N ALA A 129 7.97 -7.68 8.01
CA ALA A 129 9.31 -8.19 8.27
C ALA A 129 10.13 -7.27 9.19
N MET A 130 10.03 -5.96 9.05
CA MET A 130 10.74 -4.98 9.88
C MET A 130 10.21 -4.89 11.31
N THR A 131 8.96 -5.28 11.54
CA THR A 131 8.26 -5.10 12.82
C THR A 131 7.95 -6.40 13.56
N GLY A 132 8.43 -7.53 13.01
CA GLY A 132 8.30 -8.83 13.66
C GLY A 132 6.93 -9.49 13.52
N TYR A 133 6.12 -9.07 12.53
CA TYR A 133 4.87 -9.75 12.18
C TYR A 133 5.12 -10.85 11.17
N ASP A 134 4.55 -12.03 11.41
CA ASP A 134 4.46 -13.07 10.40
C ASP A 134 3.47 -12.67 9.32
N LEU A 135 3.79 -12.96 8.06
CA LEU A 135 2.90 -12.72 6.93
C LEU A 135 2.83 -13.95 6.02
N VAL A 136 1.61 -14.36 5.69
CA VAL A 136 1.35 -15.40 4.69
C VAL A 136 0.59 -14.77 3.54
N TYR A 137 1.15 -14.81 2.34
CA TYR A 137 0.47 -14.30 1.16
C TYR A 137 -0.03 -15.45 0.27
N ALA A 138 -1.27 -15.34 -0.20
CA ALA A 138 -1.85 -16.18 -1.23
C ALA A 138 -1.99 -15.37 -2.52
N THR A 139 -1.30 -15.83 -3.56
CA THR A 139 -1.39 -15.26 -4.93
C THR A 139 -1.55 -16.39 -5.93
N PRO A 140 -2.21 -16.20 -7.08
CA PRO A 140 -2.13 -17.16 -8.18
C PRO A 140 -0.66 -17.43 -8.56
N ASP A 141 -0.36 -18.63 -9.10
CA ASP A 141 1.01 -19.10 -9.30
C ASP A 141 1.91 -18.12 -10.07
N ASP A 142 1.38 -17.46 -11.11
CA ASP A 142 2.15 -16.51 -11.92
C ASP A 142 1.98 -15.04 -11.50
N MET A 143 1.29 -14.77 -10.38
CA MET A 143 0.96 -13.43 -9.89
C MET A 143 1.62 -13.12 -8.54
N GLY A 144 2.78 -13.73 -8.28
CA GLY A 144 3.53 -13.51 -7.05
C GLY A 144 4.17 -12.11 -6.97
N PRO A 145 4.66 -11.73 -5.78
CA PRO A 145 5.35 -10.46 -5.60
C PRO A 145 6.66 -10.41 -6.39
N ASP A 146 7.16 -9.19 -6.64
CA ASP A 146 8.46 -8.99 -7.28
C ASP A 146 9.57 -9.77 -6.53
N PRO A 147 10.36 -10.59 -7.24
CA PRO A 147 11.37 -11.45 -6.61
C PRO A 147 12.42 -10.70 -5.79
N SER A 148 12.79 -9.50 -6.20
CA SER A 148 13.79 -8.68 -5.49
C SER A 148 13.24 -8.14 -4.17
N VAL A 149 11.98 -7.71 -4.18
CA VAL A 149 11.27 -7.26 -2.97
C VAL A 149 11.04 -8.42 -2.02
N LEU A 150 10.61 -9.57 -2.52
CA LEU A 150 10.44 -10.79 -1.71
C LEU A 150 11.76 -11.19 -1.04
N GLN A 151 12.85 -11.21 -1.80
CA GLN A 151 14.17 -11.55 -1.25
C GLN A 151 14.59 -10.59 -0.12
N ARG A 152 14.32 -9.29 -0.31
CA ARG A 152 14.57 -8.27 0.72
C ARG A 152 13.72 -8.50 1.97
N ALA A 153 12.42 -8.78 1.81
CA ALA A 153 11.52 -9.07 2.91
C ALA A 153 11.96 -10.32 3.69
N LEU A 154 12.34 -11.40 3.00
CA LEU A 154 12.88 -12.62 3.60
C LEU A 154 14.20 -12.38 4.36
N SER A 155 15.05 -11.49 3.88
CA SER A 155 16.28 -11.11 4.59
C SER A 155 15.98 -10.34 5.88
N LEU A 156 15.06 -9.38 5.82
CA LEU A 156 14.64 -8.57 6.97
C LEU A 156 13.94 -9.43 8.04
N SER A 157 13.06 -10.34 7.63
CA SER A 157 12.30 -11.21 8.53
C SER A 157 13.20 -12.10 9.37
N ARG A 158 14.28 -12.66 8.78
CA ARG A 158 15.29 -13.46 9.51
C ARG A 158 15.95 -12.69 10.63
N ASN A 159 16.20 -11.41 10.43
CA ASN A 159 16.86 -10.55 11.43
C ASN A 159 15.93 -10.17 12.59
N ASN A 160 14.61 -10.19 12.37
CA ASN A 160 13.60 -9.79 13.35
C ASN A 160 12.77 -10.95 13.91
N GLY A 161 13.10 -12.19 13.51
CA GLY A 161 12.45 -13.40 14.04
C GLY A 161 11.00 -13.57 13.56
N SER A 162 10.62 -12.96 12.42
CA SER A 162 9.33 -13.16 11.74
C SER A 162 9.48 -14.06 10.51
N SER A 163 8.37 -14.45 9.93
CA SER A 163 8.32 -15.28 8.71
C SER A 163 7.48 -14.62 7.61
N ILE A 164 7.94 -14.76 6.36
CA ILE A 164 7.18 -14.40 5.17
C ILE A 164 7.03 -15.67 4.35
N THR A 165 5.79 -16.10 4.09
CA THR A 165 5.50 -17.38 3.42
C THR A 165 4.49 -17.16 2.31
N GLY A 166 4.73 -17.77 1.15
CA GLY A 166 3.82 -17.76 -0.01
C GLY A 166 3.07 -19.07 -0.17
N THR A 167 1.86 -18.98 -0.69
CA THR A 167 1.01 -20.13 -1.09
C THR A 167 0.13 -19.71 -2.27
N SER A 168 -0.38 -20.69 -3.03
CA SER A 168 -1.46 -20.47 -4.01
C SER A 168 -2.85 -20.84 -3.48
N ASP A 169 -2.97 -21.21 -2.20
CA ASP A 169 -4.24 -21.56 -1.57
C ASP A 169 -4.64 -20.48 -0.54
N PRO A 170 -5.69 -19.65 -0.83
CA PRO A 170 -6.20 -18.64 0.10
C PRO A 170 -6.61 -19.19 1.47
N LYS A 171 -7.10 -20.44 1.53
CA LYS A 171 -7.50 -21.08 2.79
C LYS A 171 -6.31 -21.30 3.71
N ASN A 172 -5.17 -21.69 3.14
CA ASN A 172 -3.94 -21.85 3.90
C ASN A 172 -3.41 -20.51 4.42
N ALA A 173 -3.54 -19.43 3.66
CA ALA A 173 -3.11 -18.11 4.09
C ALA A 173 -3.99 -17.56 5.21
N VAL A 174 -5.30 -17.73 5.12
CA VAL A 174 -6.26 -17.12 6.06
C VAL A 174 -6.42 -17.92 7.35
N LYS A 175 -6.09 -19.21 7.35
CA LYS A 175 -6.26 -20.06 8.53
C LYS A 175 -5.53 -19.49 9.76
N ASP A 176 -6.29 -19.24 10.83
CA ASP A 176 -5.80 -18.70 12.11
C ASP A 176 -5.17 -17.30 11.99
N ALA A 177 -5.40 -16.58 10.89
CA ALA A 177 -4.90 -15.21 10.70
C ALA A 177 -5.54 -14.22 11.68
N GLY A 178 -4.75 -13.27 12.18
CA GLY A 178 -5.23 -12.15 12.98
C GLY A 178 -5.64 -10.94 12.14
N VAL A 179 -5.14 -10.87 10.92
CA VAL A 179 -5.43 -9.84 9.92
C VAL A 179 -5.68 -10.51 8.58
N ILE A 180 -6.77 -10.16 7.91
CA ILE A 180 -7.00 -10.50 6.50
C ILE A 180 -6.87 -9.20 5.70
N TYR A 181 -6.00 -9.20 4.71
CA TYR A 181 -5.80 -8.06 3.81
C TYR A 181 -6.01 -8.48 2.35
N THR A 182 -6.75 -7.70 1.59
CA THR A 182 -6.87 -7.85 0.14
C THR A 182 -6.83 -6.49 -0.56
N ASP A 183 -6.60 -6.52 -1.85
CA ASP A 183 -6.65 -5.35 -2.74
C ASP A 183 -7.27 -5.77 -4.07
N VAL A 184 -7.57 -4.79 -4.92
CA VAL A 184 -8.12 -5.04 -6.25
C VAL A 184 -7.27 -6.04 -7.04
N PHE A 185 -7.90 -6.98 -7.75
CA PHE A 185 -7.19 -7.95 -8.60
C PHE A 185 -6.58 -7.33 -9.85
N ILE A 186 -7.16 -6.22 -10.31
CA ILE A 186 -6.67 -5.46 -11.45
C ILE A 186 -6.26 -4.09 -10.97
N SER A 187 -4.96 -3.84 -10.91
CA SER A 187 -4.41 -2.57 -10.47
C SER A 187 -4.61 -1.49 -11.54
N MET A 188 -4.58 -0.23 -11.10
CA MET A 188 -4.73 0.94 -11.98
C MET A 188 -3.62 0.98 -13.06
N GLY A 189 -4.03 0.91 -14.32
CA GLY A 189 -3.15 0.82 -15.49
C GLY A 189 -3.05 -0.57 -16.10
N GLU A 190 -3.67 -1.59 -15.50
CA GLU A 190 -3.68 -2.98 -15.96
C GLU A 190 -5.03 -3.41 -16.58
N GLU A 191 -5.95 -2.48 -16.73
CA GLU A 191 -7.31 -2.74 -17.24
C GLU A 191 -7.32 -3.33 -18.65
N HIS A 192 -6.20 -3.20 -19.37
CA HIS A 192 -5.99 -3.75 -20.71
C HIS A 192 -5.55 -5.23 -20.74
N ILE A 193 -5.25 -5.82 -19.57
CA ILE A 193 -4.78 -7.23 -19.48
C ILE A 193 -6.01 -8.15 -19.50
N GLU A 194 -6.36 -8.62 -20.70
CA GLU A 194 -7.49 -9.55 -20.87
C GLU A 194 -7.28 -10.85 -20.09
N GLY A 195 -8.32 -11.26 -19.36
CA GLY A 195 -8.32 -12.55 -18.65
C GLY A 195 -7.61 -12.55 -17.29
N LYS A 196 -6.98 -11.44 -16.87
CA LYS A 196 -6.32 -11.37 -15.56
C LYS A 196 -7.29 -11.70 -14.42
N SER A 197 -8.54 -11.24 -14.47
CA SER A 197 -9.55 -11.52 -13.44
C SER A 197 -9.82 -13.02 -13.23
N LYS A 198 -9.72 -13.84 -14.29
CA LYS A 198 -9.96 -15.29 -14.19
C LYS A 198 -8.86 -16.03 -13.41
N LEU A 199 -7.67 -15.46 -13.31
CA LEU A 199 -6.59 -16.05 -12.52
C LEU A 199 -6.89 -16.02 -11.02
N PHE A 200 -7.80 -15.15 -10.61
CA PHE A 200 -8.22 -14.99 -9.22
C PHE A 200 -9.48 -15.79 -8.83
N ASP A 201 -9.89 -16.75 -9.67
CA ASP A 201 -10.97 -17.65 -9.30
C ASP A 201 -10.62 -18.38 -7.99
N GLY A 202 -11.47 -18.21 -6.96
CA GLY A 202 -11.25 -18.77 -5.62
C GLY A 202 -10.44 -17.86 -4.65
N PHE A 203 -10.00 -16.69 -5.09
CA PHE A 203 -9.28 -15.72 -4.24
C PHE A 203 -10.20 -14.65 -3.61
N GLN A 204 -11.48 -14.66 -3.89
CA GLN A 204 -12.41 -13.73 -3.26
C GLN A 204 -12.45 -13.92 -1.74
N VAL A 205 -12.28 -12.85 -0.99
CA VAL A 205 -12.50 -12.87 0.45
C VAL A 205 -14.01 -12.76 0.72
N ASN A 206 -14.60 -13.90 1.04
CA ASN A 206 -16.01 -14.07 1.39
C ASN A 206 -16.14 -14.62 2.83
N ASP A 207 -17.38 -14.80 3.28
CA ASP A 207 -17.66 -15.25 4.66
C ASP A 207 -17.08 -16.64 4.95
N GLU A 208 -17.06 -17.56 3.97
CA GLU A 208 -16.48 -18.90 4.14
C GLU A 208 -14.97 -18.83 4.36
N LEU A 209 -14.27 -18.03 3.56
CA LEU A 209 -12.84 -17.83 3.69
C LEU A 209 -12.50 -17.11 5.00
N ALA A 210 -13.23 -16.03 5.30
CA ALA A 210 -13.03 -15.24 6.51
C ALA A 210 -13.29 -16.02 7.80
N ALA A 211 -14.21 -16.98 7.79
CA ALA A 211 -14.49 -17.86 8.91
C ALA A 211 -13.32 -18.78 9.33
N LEU A 212 -12.30 -18.94 8.47
CA LEU A 212 -11.09 -19.69 8.79
C LEU A 212 -10.08 -18.89 9.63
N ALA A 213 -10.22 -17.58 9.67
CA ALA A 213 -9.39 -16.71 10.49
C ALA A 213 -9.76 -16.82 11.97
N ARG A 214 -9.02 -16.14 12.81
CA ARG A 214 -9.34 -16.03 14.23
C ARG A 214 -10.68 -15.33 14.42
N PRO A 215 -11.48 -15.68 15.43
CA PRO A 215 -12.79 -15.03 15.65
C PRO A 215 -12.73 -13.51 15.86
N ASP A 216 -11.56 -13.02 16.26
CA ASP A 216 -11.28 -11.61 16.54
C ASP A 216 -10.42 -10.94 15.45
N TYR A 217 -10.36 -11.51 14.24
CA TYR A 217 -9.56 -10.96 13.13
C TYR A 217 -10.01 -9.53 12.77
N ILE A 218 -9.12 -8.78 12.13
CA ILE A 218 -9.46 -7.52 11.46
C ILE A 218 -9.34 -7.71 9.95
N PHE A 219 -10.29 -7.12 9.20
CA PHE A 219 -10.24 -7.08 7.74
C PHE A 219 -9.72 -5.72 7.29
N MET A 220 -8.81 -5.72 6.32
CA MET A 220 -8.18 -4.52 5.79
C MET A 220 -8.21 -4.50 4.26
N HIS A 221 -8.34 -3.30 3.70
CA HIS A 221 -8.33 -3.02 2.27
C HIS A 221 -7.88 -1.57 2.03
N CYS A 222 -6.99 -1.33 1.09
CA CYS A 222 -6.51 0.02 0.81
C CYS A 222 -7.52 0.91 0.07
N LEU A 223 -8.58 0.32 -0.50
CA LEU A 223 -9.61 0.97 -1.31
C LEU A 223 -9.04 1.66 -2.58
N PRO A 224 -9.87 1.80 -3.67
CA PRO A 224 -11.27 1.37 -3.78
C PRO A 224 -11.43 -0.14 -3.78
N ALA A 225 -12.57 -0.67 -3.32
CA ALA A 225 -12.89 -2.08 -3.42
C ALA A 225 -13.86 -2.33 -4.59
N HIS A 226 -13.64 -3.41 -5.34
CA HIS A 226 -14.57 -3.91 -6.33
C HIS A 226 -15.43 -5.02 -5.71
N ARG A 227 -16.54 -4.59 -5.10
CA ARG A 227 -17.46 -5.49 -4.39
C ARG A 227 -18.00 -6.58 -5.32
N GLY A 228 -17.87 -7.82 -4.89
CA GLY A 228 -18.21 -8.99 -5.69
C GLY A 228 -17.03 -9.58 -6.46
N ASP A 229 -15.93 -8.85 -6.61
CA ASP A 229 -14.67 -9.35 -7.19
C ASP A 229 -13.74 -9.88 -6.09
N GLU A 230 -12.88 -9.04 -5.52
CA GLU A 230 -11.91 -9.45 -4.49
C GLU A 230 -12.51 -9.62 -3.09
N VAL A 231 -13.67 -8.98 -2.83
CA VAL A 231 -14.32 -9.04 -1.52
C VAL A 231 -15.83 -8.96 -1.65
N THR A 232 -16.57 -9.69 -0.79
CA THR A 232 -18.03 -9.61 -0.70
C THR A 232 -18.50 -8.40 0.12
N ASP A 233 -19.72 -7.94 -0.13
CA ASP A 233 -20.35 -6.88 0.66
C ASP A 233 -20.43 -7.24 2.15
N SER A 234 -20.75 -8.49 2.47
CA SER A 234 -20.85 -8.97 3.84
C SER A 234 -19.55 -8.82 4.63
N VAL A 235 -18.40 -9.05 3.99
CA VAL A 235 -17.09 -8.92 4.64
C VAL A 235 -16.70 -7.46 4.76
N ILE A 236 -16.78 -6.67 3.67
CA ILE A 236 -16.31 -5.28 3.68
C ILE A 236 -17.20 -4.32 4.48
N ASP A 237 -18.44 -4.67 4.75
CA ASP A 237 -19.35 -3.89 5.58
C ASP A 237 -19.46 -4.43 7.02
N SER A 238 -18.66 -5.46 7.38
CA SER A 238 -18.67 -6.06 8.71
C SER A 238 -18.00 -5.18 9.77
N GLU A 239 -18.24 -5.48 11.05
CA GLU A 239 -17.58 -4.80 12.18
C GLU A 239 -16.07 -5.10 12.29
N THR A 240 -15.57 -6.12 11.58
CA THR A 240 -14.16 -6.48 11.55
C THR A 240 -13.31 -5.52 10.70
N VAL A 241 -13.96 -4.71 9.86
CA VAL A 241 -13.28 -3.81 8.92
C VAL A 241 -12.50 -2.72 9.65
N SER A 242 -11.27 -2.54 9.23
CA SER A 242 -10.41 -1.44 9.67
C SER A 242 -9.91 -0.68 8.45
N TYR A 243 -10.54 0.46 8.20
CA TYR A 243 -10.07 1.35 7.14
C TYR A 243 -8.78 2.03 7.58
N THR A 244 -7.74 1.83 6.79
CA THR A 244 -6.50 2.56 6.92
C THR A 244 -6.55 3.80 6.04
N HIS A 245 -6.40 4.94 6.65
CA HIS A 245 -6.29 6.20 5.95
C HIS A 245 -4.88 6.77 6.17
N LEU A 246 -4.31 7.35 5.14
CA LEU A 246 -3.08 8.13 5.21
C LEU A 246 -3.24 9.40 6.09
N THR A 247 -4.16 9.39 7.03
CA THR A 247 -4.38 10.47 7.97
C THR A 247 -3.90 10.04 9.34
N LEU A 248 -3.11 10.89 9.97
CA LEU A 248 -2.86 10.79 11.40
C LEU A 248 -4.20 10.59 12.12
N PRO A 249 -4.34 9.59 12.97
CA PRO A 249 -5.54 9.41 13.77
C PRO A 249 -5.64 10.60 14.73
N THR A 250 -6.29 11.67 14.28
CA THR A 250 -6.63 12.81 15.12
C THR A 250 -7.89 12.52 15.95
N ARG A 251 -7.91 11.39 16.64
CA ARG A 251 -8.74 11.25 17.83
C ARG A 251 -7.89 11.64 19.01
N ILE A 252 -7.70 12.94 19.18
CA ILE A 252 -7.50 13.49 20.50
C ILE A 252 -8.85 13.33 21.17
N PHE A 253 -8.95 12.36 22.07
CA PHE A 253 -10.04 12.34 23.03
C PHE A 253 -9.85 13.56 23.93
N VAL A 254 -10.75 14.52 23.83
CA VAL A 254 -10.96 15.53 24.84
C VAL A 254 -11.80 14.90 25.93
#